data_bcaea119f18958f33552165d67df437c
#
_entry.id   bcaea119f18958f33552165d67df437c
#
_cell.length_a   1.000
_cell.length_b   1.000
_cell.length_c   1.000
_cell.angle_alpha   90.00
_cell.angle_beta   90.00
_cell.angle_gamma   90.00
#
_symmetry.space_group_name_H-M   'P 1'
#
loop_
_entity.id
_entity.type
_entity.pdbx_description
1 polymer ?
#
loop_
_entity_poly.entity_id
_entity_poly.type
_entity_poly.pdbx_seq_one_letter_code
_entity_poly.pdbx_strand_id
1 'polypeptide(L)'
;QKMAEKKQAVVCGSLIIKEGDNYFNRLIWMPPNGNLVHYDKRHLFRMAGENDYFSGGEKRTIIELKGWKICPLICYDLRFPVWSRNRNQTDRKTFVEPEYDLLIYIANWPQPRVDAWKKLLYARAIENQVFVAGLNRIGTDGNEVPYSGGSMVLNAKGEELWTAADHQEEIQTIRLDLKTLEEFRKKFPVGMDGDKFELS
;
A
#
# COMPACT_ATOMS: atom_id res chain seq x y z
N GLN A 1 11.77 2.04 16.49
CA GLN A 1 11.77 0.84 17.34
C GLN A 1 11.10 1.10 18.69
N LYS A 2 11.57 2.03 19.55
CA LYS A 2 11.01 2.29 20.88
C LYS A 2 9.49 2.47 20.92
N MET A 3 8.90 3.12 19.90
CA MET A 3 7.44 3.27 19.79
C MET A 3 6.75 1.92 19.56
N ALA A 4 7.27 1.10 18.67
CA ALA A 4 6.73 -0.23 18.38
C ALA A 4 6.78 -1.14 19.61
N GLU A 5 7.88 -1.14 20.33
CA GLU A 5 8.04 -1.87 21.61
C GLU A 5 7.04 -1.37 22.67
N LYS A 6 6.96 -0.05 22.89
CA LYS A 6 6.06 0.54 23.88
C LYS A 6 4.59 0.22 23.60
N LYS A 7 4.20 0.20 22.32
CA LYS A 7 2.81 -0.03 21.90
C LYS A 7 2.48 -1.49 21.62
N GLN A 8 3.49 -2.38 21.62
CA GLN A 8 3.36 -3.79 21.22
C GLN A 8 2.65 -3.92 19.86
N ALA A 9 3.00 -3.03 18.93
CA ALA A 9 2.40 -2.90 17.61
C ALA A 9 3.47 -2.59 16.56
N VAL A 10 3.19 -2.94 15.32
CA VAL A 10 4.03 -2.51 14.20
C VAL A 10 3.86 -1.01 13.99
N VAL A 11 4.96 -0.31 13.78
CA VAL A 11 4.99 1.08 13.31
C VAL A 11 5.49 1.10 11.87
N CYS A 12 4.73 1.69 10.97
CA CYS A 12 5.03 1.73 9.55
C CYS A 12 5.00 3.19 9.05
N GLY A 13 5.99 3.54 8.21
CA GLY A 13 6.10 4.88 7.62
C GLY A 13 7.20 4.93 6.56
N SER A 14 7.21 5.95 5.70
CA SER A 14 8.25 6.13 4.69
C SER A 14 9.24 7.24 5.07
N LEU A 15 10.51 6.99 4.77
CA LEU A 15 11.63 7.89 5.05
C LEU A 15 12.56 7.96 3.85
N ILE A 16 13.34 9.03 3.79
CA ILE A 16 14.49 9.12 2.89
C ILE A 16 15.66 8.41 3.56
N ILE A 17 16.18 7.37 2.91
CA ILE A 17 17.32 6.58 3.42
C ILE A 17 18.47 6.68 2.44
N LYS A 18 19.66 7.02 2.96
CA LYS A 18 20.92 6.92 2.23
C LYS A 18 21.54 5.54 2.48
N GLU A 19 21.89 4.83 1.42
CA GLU A 19 22.59 3.56 1.47
C GLU A 19 23.69 3.54 0.40
N GLY A 20 24.94 3.55 0.83
CA GLY A 20 26.08 3.83 -0.05
C GLY A 20 25.98 5.22 -0.67
N ASP A 21 26.05 5.28 -2.00
CA ASP A 21 25.91 6.52 -2.77
C ASP A 21 24.48 6.79 -3.24
N ASN A 22 23.54 5.89 -2.94
CA ASN A 22 22.16 5.97 -3.37
C ASN A 22 21.24 6.52 -2.27
N TYR A 23 20.16 7.18 -2.70
CA TYR A 23 19.05 7.58 -1.82
C TYR A 23 17.79 6.82 -2.22
N PHE A 24 17.03 6.39 -1.24
CA PHE A 24 15.79 5.65 -1.44
C PHE A 24 14.62 6.32 -0.71
N ASN A 25 13.47 6.35 -1.36
CA ASN A 25 12.21 6.58 -0.68
C ASN A 25 11.76 5.22 -0.12
N ARG A 26 12.07 4.98 1.17
CA ARG A 26 11.97 3.68 1.82
C ARG A 26 10.85 3.64 2.83
N LEU A 27 9.92 2.70 2.66
CA LEU A 27 8.96 2.35 3.69
C LEU A 27 9.64 1.43 4.69
N ILE A 28 9.54 1.79 5.96
CA ILE A 28 10.01 1.02 7.10
C ILE A 28 8.82 0.33 7.76
N TRP A 29 8.93 -0.96 7.95
CA TRP A 29 8.03 -1.79 8.74
C TRP A 29 8.77 -2.25 9.99
N MET A 30 8.44 -1.65 11.14
CA MET A 30 9.12 -1.85 12.40
C MET A 30 8.22 -2.59 13.39
N PRO A 31 8.37 -3.92 13.54
CA PRO A 31 7.66 -4.68 14.56
C PRO A 31 8.26 -4.47 15.95
N PRO A 32 7.54 -4.84 17.04
CA PRO A 32 8.02 -4.71 18.42
C PRO A 32 9.34 -5.41 18.70
N ASN A 33 9.60 -6.55 18.04
CA ASN A 33 10.83 -7.34 18.22
C ASN A 33 12.06 -6.74 17.53
N GLY A 34 11.93 -5.61 16.83
CA GLY A 34 13.03 -4.92 16.15
C GLY A 34 13.46 -5.52 14.81
N ASN A 35 12.85 -6.61 14.34
CA ASN A 35 13.15 -7.22 13.04
C ASN A 35 12.60 -6.37 11.90
N LEU A 36 13.31 -5.30 11.58
CA LEU A 36 12.95 -4.34 10.55
C LEU A 36 12.84 -5.01 9.18
N VAL A 37 11.72 -4.76 8.51
CA VAL A 37 11.52 -5.05 7.08
C VAL A 37 11.34 -3.73 6.34
N HIS A 38 11.76 -3.65 5.09
CA HIS A 38 11.59 -2.43 4.29
C HIS A 38 11.13 -2.73 2.86
N TYR A 39 10.60 -1.69 2.24
CA TYR A 39 10.26 -1.64 0.83
C TYR A 39 10.78 -0.33 0.23
N ASP A 40 11.55 -0.40 -0.83
CA ASP A 40 12.00 0.76 -1.60
C ASP A 40 11.01 1.05 -2.72
N LYS A 41 10.56 2.29 -2.80
CA LYS A 41 9.64 2.76 -3.83
C LYS A 41 10.12 2.39 -5.23
N ARG A 42 9.29 1.66 -5.97
CA ARG A 42 9.63 1.22 -7.33
C ARG A 42 9.52 2.36 -8.35
N HIS A 43 8.41 3.09 -8.32
CA HIS A 43 8.09 4.08 -9.33
C HIS A 43 8.37 5.49 -8.82
N LEU A 44 9.44 6.09 -9.30
CA LEU A 44 9.84 7.44 -8.95
C LEU A 44 9.01 8.48 -9.71
N PHE A 45 8.59 9.53 -9.02
CA PHE A 45 7.71 10.55 -9.59
C PHE A 45 8.52 11.59 -10.40
N ARG A 46 8.69 11.33 -11.70
CA ARG A 46 9.48 12.15 -12.62
C ARG A 46 9.05 13.61 -12.68
N MET A 47 7.75 13.88 -12.61
CA MET A 47 7.24 15.25 -12.66
C MET A 47 7.77 16.13 -11.52
N ALA A 48 8.16 15.55 -10.40
CA ALA A 48 8.82 16.23 -9.29
C ALA A 48 10.34 15.99 -9.25
N GLY A 49 10.94 15.46 -10.31
CA GLY A 49 12.38 15.19 -10.38
C GLY A 49 12.88 14.10 -9.42
N GLU A 50 11.98 13.25 -8.89
CA GLU A 50 12.36 12.22 -7.91
C GLU A 50 13.42 11.26 -8.49
N ASN A 51 13.36 10.97 -9.79
CA ASN A 51 14.33 10.13 -10.50
C ASN A 51 15.74 10.73 -10.62
N ASP A 52 15.91 12.02 -10.34
CA ASP A 52 17.22 12.69 -10.43
C ASP A 52 18.01 12.53 -9.11
N TYR A 53 17.32 12.20 -8.02
CA TYR A 53 17.90 12.11 -6.68
C TYR A 53 17.77 10.75 -6.03
N PHE A 54 16.78 9.94 -6.43
CA PHE A 54 16.49 8.66 -5.80
C PHE A 54 16.70 7.49 -6.75
N SER A 55 17.10 6.36 -6.18
CA SER A 55 17.14 5.07 -6.84
C SER A 55 15.81 4.33 -6.63
N GLY A 56 15.27 3.71 -7.67
CA GLY A 56 14.08 2.89 -7.59
C GLY A 56 14.36 1.53 -6.95
N GLY A 57 13.39 1.01 -6.19
CA GLY A 57 13.43 -0.35 -5.70
C GLY A 57 13.15 -1.37 -6.82
N GLU A 58 13.65 -2.58 -6.67
CA GLU A 58 13.49 -3.65 -7.66
C GLU A 58 12.54 -4.76 -7.21
N LYS A 59 12.30 -4.86 -5.91
CA LYS A 59 11.56 -5.97 -5.29
C LYS A 59 10.29 -5.51 -4.61
N ARG A 60 9.21 -6.24 -4.86
CA ARG A 60 7.98 -6.11 -4.08
C ARG A 60 8.13 -6.94 -2.80
N THR A 61 7.81 -6.33 -1.67
CA THR A 61 7.89 -6.96 -0.36
C THR A 61 6.50 -7.42 0.08
N ILE A 62 6.39 -8.68 0.51
CA ILE A 62 5.19 -9.22 1.17
C ILE A 62 5.59 -9.55 2.60
N ILE A 63 4.82 -9.06 3.57
CA ILE A 63 5.11 -9.18 5.00
C ILE A 63 4.02 -10.01 5.64
N GLU A 64 4.42 -11.01 6.41
CA GLU A 64 3.48 -11.81 7.20
C GLU A 64 3.34 -11.25 8.62
N LEU A 65 2.10 -11.05 9.04
CA LEU A 65 1.75 -10.62 10.40
C LEU A 65 0.47 -11.30 10.87
N LYS A 66 0.56 -12.16 11.88
CA LYS A 66 -0.59 -12.84 12.49
C LYS A 66 -1.53 -13.51 11.48
N GLY A 67 -0.97 -14.17 10.48
CA GLY A 67 -1.70 -14.85 9.42
C GLY A 67 -2.12 -13.97 8.24
N TRP A 68 -1.95 -12.66 8.33
CA TRP A 68 -2.15 -11.73 7.22
C TRP A 68 -0.90 -11.63 6.35
N LYS A 69 -1.10 -11.58 5.05
CA LYS A 69 -0.07 -11.22 4.06
C LYS A 69 -0.29 -9.77 3.64
N ILE A 70 0.71 -8.92 3.84
CA ILE A 70 0.60 -7.47 3.67
C ILE A 70 1.59 -7.00 2.61
N CYS A 71 1.12 -6.24 1.63
CA CYS A 71 1.94 -5.61 0.60
C CYS A 71 2.02 -4.09 0.84
N PRO A 72 3.12 -3.55 1.37
CA PRO A 72 3.30 -2.12 1.52
C PRO A 72 3.87 -1.50 0.25
N LEU A 73 3.28 -0.38 -0.20
CA LEU A 73 3.69 0.39 -1.37
C LEU A 73 3.74 1.90 -1.05
N ILE A 74 4.37 2.69 -1.91
CA ILE A 74 4.54 4.13 -1.68
C ILE A 74 3.94 4.95 -2.82
N CYS A 75 2.97 5.80 -2.48
CA CYS A 75 2.48 6.94 -3.25
C CYS A 75 2.28 6.63 -4.75
N TYR A 76 3.22 7.02 -5.60
CA TYR A 76 3.13 6.90 -7.06
C TYR A 76 3.02 5.47 -7.57
N ASP A 77 3.43 4.46 -6.79
CA ASP A 77 3.22 3.04 -7.10
C ASP A 77 1.73 2.72 -7.34
N LEU A 78 0.83 3.49 -6.73
CA LEU A 78 -0.62 3.36 -6.91
C LEU A 78 -1.06 3.49 -8.38
N ARG A 79 -0.32 4.23 -9.23
CA ARG A 79 -0.65 4.39 -10.65
C ARG A 79 -0.31 3.18 -11.51
N PHE A 80 0.41 2.21 -10.98
CA PHE A 80 0.94 1.09 -11.73
C PHE A 80 0.25 -0.23 -11.33
N PRO A 81 -0.86 -0.60 -12.01
CA PRO A 81 -1.66 -1.77 -11.64
C PRO A 81 -0.86 -3.07 -11.68
N VAL A 82 0.05 -3.21 -12.64
CA VAL A 82 0.86 -4.42 -12.80
C VAL A 82 1.75 -4.65 -11.57
N TRP A 83 2.34 -3.58 -10.99
CA TRP A 83 3.16 -3.69 -9.80
C TRP A 83 2.37 -4.08 -8.54
N SER A 84 1.14 -3.59 -8.42
CA SER A 84 0.23 -3.92 -7.31
C SER A 84 -0.68 -5.10 -7.60
N ARG A 85 -0.54 -5.78 -8.75
CA ARG A 85 -1.39 -6.93 -9.06
C ARG A 85 -1.14 -8.08 -8.09
N ASN A 86 -2.22 -8.54 -7.47
CA ASN A 86 -2.20 -9.74 -6.65
C ASN A 86 -2.11 -10.95 -7.56
N ARG A 87 -0.98 -11.65 -7.55
CA ARG A 87 -0.74 -12.77 -8.46
C ARG A 87 -1.24 -14.04 -7.82
N ASN A 88 -2.10 -14.74 -8.54
CA ASN A 88 -2.49 -16.09 -8.21
C ASN A 88 -1.69 -17.04 -9.09
N GLN A 89 -0.89 -17.89 -8.49
CA GLN A 89 -0.14 -18.91 -9.23
C GLN A 89 -1.07 -20.08 -9.58
N THR A 90 -2.11 -19.86 -10.37
CA THR A 90 -3.07 -20.91 -10.68
C THR A 90 -2.81 -21.54 -12.04
N ASP A 91 -3.10 -22.82 -12.13
CA ASP A 91 -3.32 -23.55 -13.37
C ASP A 91 -4.78 -23.40 -13.88
N ARG A 92 -5.56 -22.47 -13.34
CA ARG A 92 -7.00 -22.23 -13.55
C ARG A 92 -7.90 -23.41 -13.10
N LYS A 93 -7.36 -24.42 -12.47
CA LYS A 93 -8.11 -25.61 -12.02
C LYS A 93 -8.26 -25.67 -10.51
N THR A 94 -7.29 -25.14 -9.81
CA THR A 94 -7.24 -25.16 -8.35
C THR A 94 -7.23 -23.74 -7.78
N PHE A 95 -8.04 -23.49 -6.74
CA PHE A 95 -7.95 -22.22 -6.01
C PHE A 95 -6.60 -22.15 -5.31
N VAL A 96 -5.79 -21.17 -5.69
CA VAL A 96 -4.54 -20.86 -5.01
C VAL A 96 -4.70 -19.55 -4.26
N GLU A 97 -4.20 -19.51 -3.04
CA GLU A 97 -4.24 -18.31 -2.22
C GLU A 97 -3.49 -17.16 -2.90
N PRO A 98 -4.06 -15.94 -2.87
CA PRO A 98 -3.40 -14.73 -3.34
C PRO A 98 -2.09 -14.44 -2.58
N GLU A 99 -1.19 -13.67 -3.19
CA GLU A 99 0.09 -13.30 -2.57
C GLU A 99 -0.08 -12.45 -1.32
N TYR A 100 -1.16 -11.63 -1.26
CA TYR A 100 -1.43 -10.75 -0.13
C TYR A 100 -2.93 -10.49 0.09
N ASP A 101 -3.25 -10.02 1.29
CA ASP A 101 -4.61 -9.79 1.80
C ASP A 101 -4.90 -8.32 2.03
N LEU A 102 -3.85 -7.56 2.38
CA LEU A 102 -3.90 -6.14 2.66
C LEU A 102 -2.85 -5.40 1.84
N LEU A 103 -3.29 -4.37 1.14
CA LEU A 103 -2.45 -3.44 0.40
C LEU A 103 -2.39 -2.12 1.14
N ILE A 104 -1.19 -1.65 1.48
CA ILE A 104 -1.00 -0.39 2.18
C ILE A 104 -0.29 0.60 1.25
N TYR A 105 -0.82 1.81 1.12
CA TYR A 105 -0.16 2.94 0.48
C TYR A 105 0.09 4.06 1.47
N ILE A 106 1.35 4.51 1.56
CA ILE A 106 1.73 5.71 2.30
C ILE A 106 2.14 6.77 1.29
N ALA A 107 1.52 7.97 1.35
CA ALA A 107 1.66 8.96 0.28
C ALA A 107 1.80 10.41 0.76
N ASN A 108 2.48 11.18 -0.10
CA ASN A 108 2.36 12.62 -0.24
C ASN A 108 1.68 12.87 -1.60
N TRP A 109 0.34 12.71 -1.67
CA TRP A 109 -0.41 12.84 -2.92
C TRP A 109 -1.11 14.19 -2.96
N PRO A 110 -0.73 15.09 -3.89
CA PRO A 110 -1.22 16.47 -3.90
C PRO A 110 -2.70 16.60 -4.18
N GLN A 111 -3.31 17.62 -3.58
CA GLN A 111 -4.74 17.91 -3.70
C GLN A 111 -5.25 18.01 -5.15
N PRO A 112 -4.56 18.64 -6.13
CA PRO A 112 -5.05 18.69 -7.51
C PRO A 112 -5.25 17.33 -8.18
N ARG A 113 -4.72 16.26 -7.59
CA ARG A 113 -4.82 14.88 -8.09
C ARG A 113 -5.51 13.92 -7.11
N VAL A 114 -6.17 14.46 -6.06
CA VAL A 114 -6.81 13.64 -5.02
C VAL A 114 -7.93 12.74 -5.54
N ASP A 115 -8.64 13.18 -6.59
CA ASP A 115 -9.67 12.37 -7.24
C ASP A 115 -9.08 11.08 -7.85
N ALA A 116 -7.91 11.18 -8.50
CA ALA A 116 -7.20 10.01 -8.99
C ALA A 116 -6.70 9.10 -7.85
N TRP A 117 -6.26 9.66 -6.74
CA TRP A 117 -5.88 8.91 -5.54
C TRP A 117 -7.03 8.04 -5.05
N LYS A 118 -8.18 8.66 -4.80
CA LYS A 118 -9.39 7.96 -4.34
C LYS A 118 -9.80 6.86 -5.32
N LYS A 119 -10.03 7.19 -6.60
CA LYS A 119 -10.46 6.22 -7.63
C LYS A 119 -9.52 5.03 -7.81
N LEU A 120 -8.22 5.28 -7.74
CA LEU A 120 -7.23 4.21 -7.89
C LEU A 120 -7.20 3.28 -6.66
N LEU A 121 -7.40 3.78 -5.43
CA LEU A 121 -7.52 2.92 -4.25
C LEU A 121 -8.72 1.97 -4.37
N TYR A 122 -9.89 2.44 -4.83
CA TYR A 122 -11.03 1.58 -5.10
C TYR A 122 -10.70 0.51 -6.15
N ALA A 123 -10.07 0.91 -7.26
CA ALA A 123 -9.68 -0.02 -8.30
C ALA A 123 -8.76 -1.12 -7.75
N ARG A 124 -7.75 -0.76 -6.93
CA ARG A 124 -6.84 -1.74 -6.32
C ARG A 124 -7.52 -2.70 -5.37
N ALA A 125 -8.51 -2.23 -4.60
CA ALA A 125 -9.28 -3.10 -3.71
C ALA A 125 -10.11 -4.13 -4.50
N ILE A 126 -10.83 -3.67 -5.51
CA ILE A 126 -11.76 -4.48 -6.31
C ILE A 126 -11.01 -5.48 -7.19
N GLU A 127 -10.06 -5.02 -8.00
CA GLU A 127 -9.35 -5.86 -8.98
C GLU A 127 -8.47 -6.94 -8.33
N ASN A 128 -7.97 -6.70 -7.12
CA ASN A 128 -7.11 -7.62 -6.38
C ASN A 128 -7.87 -8.41 -5.32
N GLN A 129 -9.13 -8.07 -5.05
CA GLN A 129 -9.94 -8.65 -3.97
C GLN A 129 -9.21 -8.63 -2.63
N VAL A 130 -8.76 -7.44 -2.19
CA VAL A 130 -8.00 -7.22 -0.96
C VAL A 130 -8.55 -6.07 -0.15
N PHE A 131 -8.22 -6.01 1.14
CA PHE A 131 -8.33 -4.75 1.87
C PHE A 131 -7.29 -3.76 1.36
N VAL A 132 -7.65 -2.47 1.30
CA VAL A 132 -6.73 -1.38 0.94
C VAL A 132 -6.74 -0.33 2.04
N ALA A 133 -5.57 0.03 2.53
CA ALA A 133 -5.37 1.17 3.43
C ALA A 133 -4.50 2.22 2.73
N GLY A 134 -5.09 3.33 2.33
CA GLY A 134 -4.40 4.46 1.73
C GLY A 134 -4.25 5.58 2.74
N LEU A 135 -3.01 5.93 3.09
CA LEU A 135 -2.70 7.04 3.99
C LEU A 135 -2.07 8.19 3.20
N ASN A 136 -2.69 9.36 3.26
CA ASN A 136 -2.19 10.56 2.60
C ASN A 136 -2.08 11.72 3.60
N ARG A 137 -1.06 12.55 3.43
CA ARG A 137 -0.86 13.73 4.29
C ARG A 137 -1.87 14.84 4.01
N ILE A 138 -2.00 15.77 4.97
CA ILE A 138 -2.64 17.07 4.81
C ILE A 138 -1.61 18.19 4.90
N GLY A 139 -2.04 19.43 4.67
CA GLY A 139 -1.23 20.66 4.81
C GLY A 139 -0.58 21.09 3.51
N THR A 140 0.49 21.86 3.61
CA THR A 140 1.25 22.40 2.47
C THR A 140 2.72 22.02 2.62
N ASP A 141 3.41 21.74 1.52
CA ASP A 141 4.85 21.45 1.56
C ASP A 141 5.69 22.71 1.35
N GLY A 142 7.02 22.55 1.36
CA GLY A 142 7.98 23.65 1.17
C GLY A 142 7.95 24.31 -0.21
N ASN A 143 7.24 23.72 -1.18
CA ASN A 143 7.02 24.27 -2.53
C ASN A 143 5.59 24.81 -2.69
N GLU A 144 4.90 25.08 -1.59
CA GLU A 144 3.51 25.58 -1.55
C GLU A 144 2.48 24.64 -2.20
N VAL A 145 2.80 23.37 -2.36
CA VAL A 145 1.86 22.38 -2.90
C VAL A 145 0.88 21.95 -1.80
N PRO A 146 -0.46 22.10 -2.00
CA PRO A 146 -1.44 21.71 -1.02
C PRO A 146 -1.76 20.22 -1.06
N TYR A 147 -2.08 19.66 0.12
CA TYR A 147 -2.50 18.28 0.34
C TYR A 147 -3.79 18.27 1.16
N SER A 148 -4.83 17.67 0.63
CA SER A 148 -6.15 17.60 1.28
C SER A 148 -6.39 16.34 2.10
N GLY A 149 -5.44 15.38 2.12
CA GLY A 149 -5.66 14.10 2.76
C GLY A 149 -6.38 13.11 1.82
N GLY A 150 -7.58 12.68 2.20
CA GLY A 150 -8.30 11.62 1.49
C GLY A 150 -7.76 10.23 1.85
N SER A 151 -7.26 10.06 3.08
CA SER A 151 -6.93 8.74 3.63
C SER A 151 -8.19 7.90 3.75
N MET A 152 -8.09 6.60 3.44
CA MET A 152 -9.24 5.70 3.50
C MET A 152 -8.84 4.25 3.72
N VAL A 153 -9.81 3.47 4.20
CA VAL A 153 -9.71 2.01 4.29
C VAL A 153 -10.90 1.40 3.56
N LEU A 154 -10.61 0.49 2.63
CA LEU A 154 -11.58 -0.17 1.77
C LEU A 154 -11.56 -1.69 2.01
N ASN A 155 -12.72 -2.33 1.87
CA ASN A 155 -12.77 -3.78 1.79
C ASN A 155 -12.57 -4.28 0.34
N ALA A 156 -12.54 -5.60 0.17
CA ALA A 156 -12.30 -6.25 -1.12
C ALA A 156 -13.40 -6.03 -2.19
N LYS A 157 -14.52 -5.46 -1.81
CA LYS A 157 -15.61 -5.07 -2.72
C LYS A 157 -15.55 -3.60 -3.13
N GLY A 158 -14.58 -2.84 -2.57
CA GLY A 158 -14.50 -1.39 -2.73
C GLY A 158 -15.46 -0.62 -1.82
N GLU A 159 -16.02 -1.24 -0.78
CA GLU A 159 -16.84 -0.53 0.20
C GLU A 159 -15.93 0.18 1.21
N GLU A 160 -16.29 1.43 1.54
CA GLU A 160 -15.55 2.24 2.51
C GLU A 160 -15.79 1.71 3.94
N LEU A 161 -14.72 1.28 4.59
CA LEU A 161 -14.73 1.00 6.03
C LEU A 161 -14.47 2.26 6.84
N TRP A 162 -13.72 3.19 6.28
CA TRP A 162 -13.44 4.50 6.82
C TRP A 162 -12.85 5.43 5.75
N THR A 163 -13.19 6.71 5.84
CA THR A 163 -12.60 7.78 5.03
C THR A 163 -12.40 9.00 5.92
N ALA A 164 -11.17 9.54 5.92
CA ALA A 164 -10.85 10.75 6.65
C ALA A 164 -11.52 11.98 6.03
N ALA A 165 -11.93 12.93 6.86
CA ALA A 165 -12.39 14.22 6.41
C ALA A 165 -11.27 14.99 5.70
N ASP A 166 -11.63 15.72 4.63
CA ASP A 166 -10.66 16.53 3.90
C ASP A 166 -10.08 17.63 4.81
N HIS A 167 -8.77 17.85 4.71
CA HIS A 167 -8.01 18.85 5.49
C HIS A 167 -8.01 18.65 7.02
N GLN A 168 -8.36 17.46 7.51
CA GLN A 168 -8.35 17.17 8.95
C GLN A 168 -7.29 16.11 9.27
N GLU A 169 -6.61 16.34 10.40
CA GLU A 169 -5.73 15.34 11.01
C GLU A 169 -6.58 14.40 11.86
N GLU A 170 -6.57 13.11 11.55
CA GLU A 170 -7.38 12.10 12.22
C GLU A 170 -6.55 10.88 12.59
N ILE A 171 -6.93 10.24 13.69
CA ILE A 171 -6.45 8.92 14.09
C ILE A 171 -7.67 8.01 14.23
N GLN A 172 -7.65 6.91 13.48
CA GLN A 172 -8.74 5.94 13.49
C GLN A 172 -8.22 4.51 13.65
N THR A 173 -8.95 3.70 14.39
CA THR A 173 -8.70 2.26 14.52
C THR A 173 -9.75 1.50 13.73
N ILE A 174 -9.31 0.74 12.74
CA ILE A 174 -10.18 -0.07 11.86
C ILE A 174 -9.89 -1.54 12.11
N ARG A 175 -10.93 -2.30 12.39
CA ARG A 175 -10.84 -3.75 12.49
C ARG A 175 -11.07 -4.37 11.12
N LEU A 176 -10.12 -5.21 10.68
CA LEU A 176 -10.22 -6.01 9.47
C LEU A 176 -10.47 -7.48 9.84
N ASP A 177 -11.25 -8.19 9.03
CA ASP A 177 -11.58 -9.60 9.25
C ASP A 177 -11.09 -10.44 8.08
N LEU A 178 -10.04 -11.24 8.32
CA LEU A 178 -9.42 -12.09 7.31
C LEU A 178 -10.39 -13.19 6.83
N LYS A 179 -11.16 -13.76 7.75
CA LYS A 179 -12.11 -14.83 7.43
C LYS A 179 -13.17 -14.36 6.42
N THR A 180 -13.72 -13.17 6.62
CA THR A 180 -14.67 -12.56 5.68
C THR A 180 -14.06 -12.36 4.30
N LEU A 181 -12.79 -11.98 4.22
CA LEU A 181 -12.06 -11.86 2.95
C LEU A 181 -11.90 -13.21 2.25
N GLU A 182 -11.48 -14.23 2.99
CA GLU A 182 -11.31 -15.59 2.45
C GLU A 182 -12.63 -16.17 1.93
N GLU A 183 -13.72 -16.00 2.69
CA GLU A 183 -15.06 -16.44 2.29
C GLU A 183 -15.52 -15.72 1.01
N PHE A 184 -15.27 -14.41 0.90
CA PHE A 184 -15.58 -13.64 -0.30
C PHE A 184 -14.82 -14.15 -1.53
N ARG A 185 -13.51 -14.38 -1.40
CA ARG A 185 -12.66 -14.90 -2.49
C ARG A 185 -13.07 -16.31 -2.93
N LYS A 186 -13.43 -17.17 -1.99
CA LYS A 186 -13.94 -18.52 -2.31
C LYS A 186 -15.28 -18.49 -3.05
N LYS A 187 -16.16 -17.56 -2.67
CA LYS A 187 -17.47 -17.41 -3.30
C LYS A 187 -17.38 -16.75 -4.69
N PHE A 188 -16.41 -15.88 -4.90
CA PHE A 188 -16.19 -15.13 -6.15
C PHE A 188 -14.70 -15.12 -6.51
N PRO A 189 -14.16 -16.21 -7.05
CA PRO A 189 -12.72 -16.43 -7.21
C PRO A 189 -12.14 -15.78 -8.48
N VAL A 190 -12.27 -14.45 -8.64
CA VAL A 190 -11.79 -13.68 -9.81
C VAL A 190 -10.32 -13.94 -10.13
N GLY A 191 -9.50 -14.17 -9.12
CA GLY A 191 -8.08 -14.44 -9.30
C GLY A 191 -7.78 -15.70 -10.10
N MET A 192 -8.70 -16.67 -10.15
CA MET A 192 -8.54 -17.91 -10.94
C MET A 192 -8.61 -17.65 -12.46
N ASP A 193 -9.28 -16.57 -12.87
CA ASP A 193 -9.44 -16.19 -14.28
C ASP A 193 -8.32 -15.24 -14.76
N GLY A 194 -7.43 -14.82 -13.83
CA GLY A 194 -6.37 -13.88 -14.12
C GLY A 194 -5.29 -14.41 -15.05
N ASP A 195 -4.71 -13.51 -15.84
CA ASP A 195 -3.59 -13.84 -16.71
C ASP A 195 -2.29 -13.99 -15.91
N LYS A 196 -1.40 -14.84 -16.41
CA LYS A 196 -0.02 -14.96 -15.92
C LYS A 196 0.83 -13.87 -16.56
N PHE A 197 1.67 -13.22 -15.75
CA PHE A 197 2.64 -12.25 -16.23
C PHE A 197 3.88 -12.27 -15.33
N GLU A 198 5.00 -11.82 -15.87
CA GLU A 198 6.26 -11.65 -15.13
C GLU A 198 6.62 -10.16 -15.04
N LEU A 199 7.18 -9.77 -13.91
CA LEU A 199 7.74 -8.44 -13.71
C LEU A 199 9.23 -8.50 -14.01
N SER A 200 9.67 -7.73 -14.98
CA SER A 200 11.09 -7.53 -15.33
C SER A 200 11.70 -6.35 -14.58
#